data_047afa4c2cd798c034dd0a745a459b48
#
_entry.id   047afa4c2cd798c034dd0a745a459b48
#
_cell.length_a   1.000
_cell.length_b   1.000
_cell.length_c   1.000
_cell.angle_alpha   90.00
_cell.angle_beta   90.00
_cell.angle_gamma   90.00
#
_symmetry.space_group_name_H-M   'P 1'
#
loop_
_entity.id
_entity.type
_entity.pdbx_description
1 polymer ?
#
loop_
_entity_poly.entity_id
_entity_poly.type
_entity_poly.pdbx_seq_one_letter_code
_entity_poly.pdbx_strand_id
1 'polypeptide(L)'
;MGLANNSISIIAGLAVLSAIFAVNPDPLATVTGGSSAITFLALPEVFAQAPGGAIGPLIMTAMFFLALSFAALTSMISTVELCVRNFVDHGYERERSVLITGLAIFIFGLPSAILWVKLDSSGVAFPEFLEVQDHIWGYGLMFSGLFIAFSIWKYGYTKWRAAVDEGKAPPGFAGYLGLGVSAFRDDFINTGDNDLEVGRWWDVLIYIAFPILFFVLMASYFSDMIANTPNVWDPSNPKGLSIILLFWGVVAALFIALNRKLIARPLYRNVPEGAEADISELPGGSDQLIGQVGDVIAGFEHLTPIDAELAD
;
A
#
# COMPACT_ATOMS: atom_id res chain seq x y z
N MET A 1 -9.03 -12.79 2.46
CA MET A 1 -7.91 -12.42 1.56
C MET A 1 -6.57 -12.53 2.30
N GLY A 2 -6.27 -11.78 3.37
CA GLY A 2 -4.97 -11.80 4.05
C GLY A 2 -4.53 -13.17 4.57
N LEU A 3 -5.44 -13.93 5.20
CA LEU A 3 -5.12 -15.27 5.70
C LEU A 3 -4.73 -16.23 4.57
N ALA A 4 -5.45 -16.22 3.45
CA ALA A 4 -5.14 -17.05 2.29
C ALA A 4 -3.79 -16.67 1.68
N ASN A 5 -3.51 -15.36 1.52
CA ASN A 5 -2.24 -14.86 1.02
C ASN A 5 -1.06 -15.34 1.90
N ASN A 6 -1.16 -15.18 3.21
CA ASN A 6 -0.09 -15.58 4.13
C ASN A 6 0.11 -17.10 4.16
N SER A 7 -0.97 -17.88 4.11
CA SER A 7 -0.87 -19.36 4.08
C SER A 7 -0.18 -19.83 2.80
N ILE A 8 -0.53 -19.28 1.64
CA ILE A 8 0.10 -19.61 0.37
C ILE A 8 1.58 -19.20 0.37
N SER A 9 1.91 -18.02 0.91
CA SER A 9 3.29 -17.55 1.00
C SER A 9 4.16 -18.45 1.87
N ILE A 10 3.64 -18.95 3.00
CA ILE A 10 4.36 -19.89 3.87
C ILE A 10 4.60 -21.23 3.14
N ILE A 11 3.57 -21.78 2.49
CA ILE A 11 3.69 -23.03 1.74
C ILE A 11 4.69 -22.90 0.59
N ALA A 12 4.60 -21.81 -0.17
CA ALA A 12 5.52 -21.54 -1.26
C ALA A 12 6.95 -21.35 -0.77
N GLY A 13 7.16 -20.60 0.33
CA GLY A 13 8.47 -20.43 0.96
C GLY A 13 9.09 -21.75 1.41
N LEU A 14 8.31 -22.60 2.07
CA LEU A 14 8.77 -23.93 2.47
C LEU A 14 9.16 -24.80 1.26
N ALA A 15 8.36 -24.80 0.21
CA ALA A 15 8.65 -25.56 -1.01
C ALA A 15 9.93 -25.07 -1.70
N VAL A 16 10.06 -23.76 -1.88
CA VAL A 16 11.23 -23.13 -2.53
C VAL A 16 12.51 -23.37 -1.72
N LEU A 17 12.49 -23.09 -0.42
CA LEU A 17 13.65 -23.32 0.44
C LEU A 17 14.05 -24.80 0.46
N SER A 18 13.09 -25.71 0.62
CA SER A 18 13.39 -27.14 0.59
C SER A 18 14.05 -27.57 -0.72
N ALA A 19 13.59 -27.04 -1.86
CA ALA A 19 14.16 -27.35 -3.16
C ALA A 19 15.60 -26.79 -3.31
N ILE A 20 15.85 -25.56 -2.85
CA ILE A 20 17.19 -24.96 -2.88
C ILE A 20 18.15 -25.75 -1.99
N PHE A 21 17.75 -26.08 -0.76
CA PHE A 21 18.58 -26.85 0.17
C PHE A 21 18.85 -28.29 -0.31
N ALA A 22 17.99 -28.85 -1.14
CA ALA A 22 18.18 -30.19 -1.71
C ALA A 22 19.17 -30.21 -2.87
N VAL A 23 19.29 -29.13 -3.61
CA VAL A 23 19.96 -29.10 -4.91
C VAL A 23 21.24 -28.26 -4.90
N ASN A 24 21.25 -27.15 -4.17
CA ASN A 24 22.35 -26.20 -4.19
C ASN A 24 23.46 -26.63 -3.21
N PRO A 25 24.74 -26.66 -3.65
CA PRO A 25 25.85 -27.01 -2.79
C PRO A 25 26.13 -25.97 -1.68
N ASP A 26 25.79 -24.71 -1.89
CA ASP A 26 25.87 -23.65 -0.88
C ASP A 26 24.52 -22.89 -0.77
N PRO A 27 23.51 -23.51 -0.15
CA PRO A 27 22.18 -22.94 -0.06
C PRO A 27 22.14 -21.68 0.82
N LEU A 28 23.04 -21.56 1.80
CA LEU A 28 23.07 -20.40 2.69
C LEU A 28 23.49 -19.13 1.94
N ALA A 29 24.55 -19.21 1.15
CA ALA A 29 25.01 -18.09 0.33
C ALA A 29 23.93 -17.63 -0.67
N THR A 30 23.21 -18.60 -1.24
CA THR A 30 22.12 -18.32 -2.16
C THR A 30 20.94 -17.60 -1.47
N VAL A 31 20.54 -18.05 -0.30
CA VAL A 31 19.44 -17.44 0.47
C VAL A 31 19.84 -16.04 0.99
N THR A 32 21.07 -15.85 1.38
CA THR A 32 21.60 -14.53 1.80
C THR A 32 21.74 -13.53 0.63
N GLY A 33 21.76 -14.02 -0.62
CA GLY A 33 21.74 -13.19 -1.83
C GLY A 33 20.42 -12.45 -2.10
N GLY A 34 19.39 -12.69 -1.28
CA GLY A 34 18.11 -12.01 -1.36
C GLY A 34 17.09 -12.67 -2.31
N SER A 35 15.91 -12.08 -2.37
CA SER A 35 14.77 -12.62 -3.14
C SER A 35 15.03 -12.71 -4.64
N SER A 36 15.77 -11.76 -5.22
CA SER A 36 16.13 -11.75 -6.63
C SER A 36 17.06 -12.92 -6.98
N ALA A 37 18.06 -13.19 -6.14
CA ALA A 37 18.98 -14.32 -6.33
C ALA A 37 18.23 -15.66 -6.24
N ILE A 38 17.33 -15.80 -5.29
CA ILE A 38 16.49 -16.99 -5.16
C ILE A 38 15.64 -17.20 -6.41
N THR A 39 14.97 -16.16 -6.87
CA THR A 39 13.99 -16.25 -7.97
C THR A 39 14.65 -16.45 -9.34
N PHE A 40 15.71 -15.69 -9.64
CA PHE A 40 16.27 -15.64 -10.99
C PHE A 40 17.52 -16.50 -11.19
N LEU A 41 18.21 -16.89 -10.11
CA LEU A 41 19.39 -17.76 -10.18
C LEU A 41 19.11 -19.14 -9.62
N ALA A 42 18.65 -19.25 -8.36
CA ALA A 42 18.54 -20.52 -7.70
C ALA A 42 17.41 -21.40 -8.26
N LEU A 43 16.21 -20.83 -8.48
CA LEU A 43 15.08 -21.64 -8.99
C LEU A 43 15.30 -22.21 -10.39
N PRO A 44 15.85 -21.46 -11.38
CA PRO A 44 16.23 -22.05 -12.66
C PRO A 44 17.26 -23.17 -12.53
N GLU A 45 18.20 -23.06 -11.58
CA GLU A 45 19.20 -24.10 -11.30
C GLU A 45 18.55 -25.38 -10.72
N VAL A 46 17.58 -25.22 -9.84
CA VAL A 46 16.74 -26.33 -9.33
C VAL A 46 15.96 -26.96 -10.47
N PHE A 47 15.34 -26.19 -11.36
CA PHE A 47 14.58 -26.69 -12.50
C PHE A 47 15.48 -27.38 -13.54
N ALA A 48 16.75 -26.98 -13.67
CA ALA A 48 17.70 -27.63 -14.54
C ALA A 48 17.93 -29.11 -14.19
N GLN A 49 17.64 -29.50 -12.94
CA GLN A 49 17.75 -30.89 -12.49
C GLN A 49 16.44 -31.68 -12.60
N ALA A 50 15.40 -31.09 -13.17
CA ALA A 50 14.12 -31.75 -13.34
C ALA A 50 14.21 -32.94 -14.32
N PRO A 51 13.45 -34.01 -14.08
CA PRO A 51 13.40 -35.16 -14.97
C PRO A 51 12.79 -34.78 -16.33
N GLY A 52 13.15 -35.52 -17.40
CA GLY A 52 12.59 -35.29 -18.75
C GLY A 52 13.61 -34.83 -19.79
N GLY A 53 14.89 -35.02 -19.53
CA GLY A 53 15.97 -34.60 -20.44
C GLY A 53 16.05 -33.09 -20.63
N ALA A 54 16.30 -32.61 -21.83
CA ALA A 54 16.40 -31.16 -22.09
C ALA A 54 15.03 -30.44 -22.10
N ILE A 55 13.93 -31.16 -22.29
CA ILE A 55 12.58 -30.58 -22.39
C ILE A 55 11.95 -30.32 -21.02
N GLY A 56 12.16 -31.21 -20.06
CA GLY A 56 11.60 -31.08 -18.72
C GLY A 56 12.00 -29.76 -18.01
N PRO A 57 13.31 -29.48 -17.89
CA PRO A 57 13.80 -28.20 -17.33
C PRO A 57 13.25 -26.97 -18.06
N LEU A 58 13.21 -27.00 -19.38
CA LEU A 58 12.70 -25.89 -20.19
C LEU A 58 11.22 -25.60 -19.91
N ILE A 59 10.39 -26.64 -19.87
CA ILE A 59 8.95 -26.49 -19.57
C ILE A 59 8.77 -25.97 -18.15
N MET A 60 9.45 -26.52 -17.15
CA MET A 60 9.30 -26.09 -15.76
C MET A 60 9.72 -24.63 -15.58
N THR A 61 10.85 -24.23 -16.13
CA THR A 61 11.32 -22.85 -16.11
C THR A 61 10.34 -21.91 -16.80
N ALA A 62 9.88 -22.27 -18.01
CA ALA A 62 8.92 -21.47 -18.76
C ALA A 62 7.58 -21.30 -18.01
N MET A 63 7.03 -22.39 -17.46
CA MET A 63 5.79 -22.33 -16.68
C MET A 63 5.95 -21.49 -15.42
N PHE A 64 7.08 -21.61 -14.73
CA PHE A 64 7.34 -20.81 -13.54
C PHE A 64 7.38 -19.31 -13.85
N PHE A 65 8.17 -18.90 -14.86
CA PHE A 65 8.26 -17.48 -15.20
C PHE A 65 6.97 -16.94 -15.83
N LEU A 66 6.21 -17.76 -16.53
CA LEU A 66 4.89 -17.39 -17.02
C LEU A 66 3.91 -17.15 -15.85
N ALA A 67 3.87 -18.06 -14.88
CA ALA A 67 3.05 -17.91 -13.67
C ALA A 67 3.47 -16.67 -12.87
N LEU A 68 4.77 -16.44 -12.69
CA LEU A 68 5.31 -15.25 -12.02
C LEU A 68 4.91 -13.96 -12.75
N SER A 69 4.96 -13.97 -14.10
CA SER A 69 4.54 -12.83 -14.93
C SER A 69 3.06 -12.51 -14.76
N PHE A 70 2.19 -13.53 -14.73
CA PHE A 70 0.76 -13.32 -14.47
C PHE A 70 0.49 -12.82 -13.05
N ALA A 71 1.20 -13.35 -12.05
CA ALA A 71 1.08 -12.87 -10.67
C ALA A 71 1.51 -11.41 -10.54
N ALA A 72 2.62 -11.02 -11.17
CA ALA A 72 3.09 -9.64 -11.22
C ALA A 72 2.09 -8.72 -11.94
N LEU A 73 1.53 -9.17 -13.08
CA LEU A 73 0.54 -8.42 -13.84
C LEU A 73 -0.72 -8.13 -13.02
N THR A 74 -1.27 -9.12 -12.33
CA THR A 74 -2.46 -8.93 -11.49
C THR A 74 -2.22 -7.96 -10.34
N SER A 75 -1.07 -8.04 -9.69
CA SER A 75 -0.66 -7.09 -8.65
C SER A 75 -0.48 -5.68 -9.20
N MET A 76 0.13 -5.55 -10.38
CA MET A 76 0.32 -4.27 -11.04
C MET A 76 -1.02 -3.62 -11.41
N ILE A 77 -1.98 -4.36 -11.93
CA ILE A 77 -3.33 -3.85 -12.25
C ILE A 77 -3.99 -3.25 -11.01
N SER A 78 -3.93 -3.94 -9.87
CA SER A 78 -4.51 -3.45 -8.61
C SER A 78 -3.84 -2.15 -8.15
N THR A 79 -2.51 -2.05 -8.25
CA THR A 79 -1.76 -0.86 -7.84
C THR A 79 -2.03 0.32 -8.78
N VAL A 80 -2.12 0.06 -10.08
CA VAL A 80 -2.49 1.07 -11.09
C VAL A 80 -3.87 1.61 -10.81
N GLU A 81 -4.85 0.75 -10.55
CA GLU A 81 -6.23 1.16 -10.26
C GLU A 81 -6.31 2.06 -9.02
N LEU A 82 -5.54 1.77 -7.97
CA LEU A 82 -5.47 2.61 -6.78
C LEU A 82 -5.01 4.04 -7.12
N CYS A 83 -3.98 4.16 -7.96
CA CYS A 83 -3.48 5.47 -8.40
C CYS A 83 -4.47 6.17 -9.34
N VAL A 84 -5.07 5.43 -10.27
CA VAL A 84 -6.07 5.94 -11.22
C VAL A 84 -7.27 6.53 -10.48
N ARG A 85 -7.76 5.85 -9.44
CA ARG A 85 -8.86 6.36 -8.61
C ARG A 85 -8.57 7.73 -8.03
N ASN A 86 -7.38 7.95 -7.50
CA ASN A 86 -7.00 9.26 -6.97
C ASN A 86 -7.08 10.37 -8.04
N PHE A 87 -6.72 10.08 -9.29
CA PHE A 87 -6.85 11.05 -10.38
C PHE A 87 -8.31 11.28 -10.79
N VAL A 88 -9.11 10.21 -10.86
CA VAL A 88 -10.54 10.29 -11.16
C VAL A 88 -11.28 11.08 -10.10
N ASP A 89 -11.01 10.85 -8.83
CA ASP A 89 -11.58 11.60 -7.71
C ASP A 89 -11.21 13.10 -7.76
N HIS A 90 -10.09 13.45 -8.41
CA HIS A 90 -9.72 14.83 -8.70
C HIS A 90 -10.38 15.41 -9.97
N GLY A 91 -11.25 14.65 -10.64
CA GLY A 91 -12.00 15.08 -11.82
C GLY A 91 -11.27 14.89 -13.15
N TYR A 92 -10.25 14.02 -13.20
CA TYR A 92 -9.66 13.61 -14.48
C TYR A 92 -10.48 12.49 -15.11
N GLU A 93 -10.54 12.47 -16.45
CA GLU A 93 -11.12 11.36 -17.18
C GLU A 93 -10.34 10.05 -16.90
N ARG A 94 -11.06 8.93 -16.80
CA ARG A 94 -10.46 7.62 -16.48
C ARG A 94 -9.36 7.22 -17.47
N GLU A 95 -9.58 7.43 -18.77
CA GLU A 95 -8.60 7.09 -19.81
C GLU A 95 -7.28 7.86 -19.64
N ARG A 96 -7.37 9.17 -19.39
CA ARG A 96 -6.20 10.01 -19.12
C ARG A 96 -5.49 9.60 -17.84
N SER A 97 -6.26 9.26 -16.80
CA SER A 97 -5.72 8.81 -15.51
C SER A 97 -4.94 7.51 -15.64
N VAL A 98 -5.46 6.54 -16.41
CA VAL A 98 -4.77 5.28 -16.72
C VAL A 98 -3.49 5.53 -17.51
N LEU A 99 -3.54 6.40 -18.54
CA LEU A 99 -2.37 6.72 -19.36
C LEU A 99 -1.26 7.40 -18.55
N ILE A 100 -1.62 8.41 -17.74
CA ILE A 100 -0.66 9.14 -16.88
C ILE A 100 -0.03 8.17 -15.88
N THR A 101 -0.84 7.38 -15.19
CA THR A 101 -0.36 6.41 -14.19
C THR A 101 0.52 5.34 -14.84
N GLY A 102 0.07 4.76 -15.97
CA GLY A 102 0.82 3.73 -16.69
C GLY A 102 2.17 4.25 -17.21
N LEU A 103 2.18 5.45 -17.79
CA LEU A 103 3.42 6.08 -18.25
C LEU A 103 4.37 6.40 -17.08
N ALA A 104 3.85 6.91 -15.97
CA ALA A 104 4.66 7.18 -14.79
C ALA A 104 5.28 5.89 -14.24
N ILE A 105 4.49 4.82 -14.08
CA ILE A 105 5.00 3.53 -13.60
C ILE A 105 6.05 2.96 -14.56
N PHE A 106 5.83 3.07 -15.87
CA PHE A 106 6.80 2.63 -16.87
C PHE A 106 8.12 3.40 -16.74
N ILE A 107 8.08 4.74 -16.70
CA ILE A 107 9.27 5.59 -16.59
C ILE A 107 10.03 5.31 -15.28
N PHE A 108 9.32 5.23 -14.14
CA PHE A 108 9.95 4.97 -12.85
C PHE A 108 10.42 3.53 -12.68
N GLY A 109 9.81 2.57 -13.38
CA GLY A 109 10.22 1.18 -13.39
C GLY A 109 11.39 0.87 -14.33
N LEU A 110 11.59 1.69 -15.36
CA LEU A 110 12.62 1.48 -16.38
C LEU A 110 14.04 1.37 -15.81
N PRO A 111 14.48 2.20 -14.84
CA PRO A 111 15.79 2.05 -14.20
C PRO A 111 15.96 0.68 -13.52
N SER A 112 14.91 0.15 -12.89
CA SER A 112 14.97 -1.18 -12.26
C SER A 112 15.16 -2.30 -13.28
N ALA A 113 14.64 -2.14 -14.50
CA ALA A 113 14.79 -3.12 -15.57
C ALA A 113 16.16 -3.03 -16.27
N ILE A 114 16.71 -1.82 -16.43
CA ILE A 114 17.94 -1.60 -17.18
C ILE A 114 19.18 -1.76 -16.31
N LEU A 115 19.11 -1.32 -15.04
CA LEU A 115 20.24 -1.30 -14.11
C LEU A 115 20.34 -2.58 -13.27
N TRP A 116 19.75 -3.65 -13.75
CA TRP A 116 19.69 -4.92 -13.05
C TRP A 116 21.06 -5.58 -12.84
N VAL A 117 21.95 -5.51 -13.79
CA VAL A 117 23.28 -6.10 -13.68
C VAL A 117 24.32 -5.10 -14.13
N LYS A 118 24.96 -4.43 -13.19
CA LYS A 118 26.24 -3.79 -13.46
C LYS A 118 27.30 -4.48 -12.61
N LEU A 119 28.02 -5.39 -13.23
CA LEU A 119 29.34 -5.78 -12.75
C LEU A 119 30.27 -4.62 -13.06
N ASP A 120 30.93 -4.09 -12.04
CA ASP A 120 32.03 -3.19 -12.29
C ASP A 120 33.21 -3.97 -12.93
N SER A 121 34.20 -3.25 -13.42
CA SER A 121 35.44 -3.83 -13.99
C SER A 121 36.24 -4.68 -13.00
N SER A 122 35.93 -4.65 -11.71
CA SER A 122 36.52 -5.44 -10.64
C SER A 122 35.68 -6.69 -10.28
N GLY A 123 34.57 -6.88 -10.95
CA GLY A 123 33.65 -8.01 -10.68
C GLY A 123 32.75 -7.81 -9.46
N VAL A 124 32.73 -6.59 -8.89
CA VAL A 124 31.82 -6.26 -7.78
C VAL A 124 30.43 -5.96 -8.36
N ALA A 125 29.45 -6.72 -7.92
CA ALA A 125 28.06 -6.44 -8.25
C ALA A 125 27.62 -5.14 -7.55
N PHE A 126 27.19 -4.15 -8.32
CA PHE A 126 26.48 -3.02 -7.74
C PHE A 126 25.15 -3.50 -7.15
N PRO A 127 24.70 -2.88 -6.05
CA PRO A 127 23.36 -3.15 -5.54
C PRO A 127 22.38 -2.91 -6.67
N GLU A 128 21.57 -3.93 -6.97
CA GLU A 128 20.52 -3.85 -7.96
C GLU A 128 19.63 -2.66 -7.62
N PHE A 129 19.34 -1.82 -8.58
CA PHE A 129 18.50 -0.64 -8.37
C PHE A 129 17.13 -1.03 -7.82
N LEU A 130 16.62 -2.20 -8.22
CA LEU A 130 15.41 -2.81 -7.67
C LEU A 130 15.53 -3.03 -6.15
N GLU A 131 16.64 -3.55 -5.68
CA GLU A 131 16.87 -3.79 -4.25
C GLU A 131 16.92 -2.49 -3.45
N VAL A 132 17.56 -1.45 -4.01
CA VAL A 132 17.56 -0.11 -3.41
C VAL A 132 16.13 0.47 -3.33
N GLN A 133 15.36 0.32 -4.40
CA GLN A 133 13.94 0.73 -4.43
C GLN A 133 13.10 -0.04 -3.40
N ASP A 134 13.30 -1.34 -3.29
CA ASP A 134 12.60 -2.18 -2.32
C ASP A 134 12.93 -1.77 -0.88
N HIS A 135 14.19 -1.48 -0.58
CA HIS A 135 14.59 -0.95 0.73
C HIS A 135 13.92 0.41 1.04
N ILE A 136 13.90 1.33 0.08
CA ILE A 136 13.32 2.66 0.30
C ILE A 136 11.80 2.57 0.47
N TRP A 137 11.12 1.93 -0.47
CA TRP A 137 9.66 1.96 -0.57
C TRP A 137 8.98 0.81 0.15
N GLY A 138 9.62 -0.36 0.27
CA GLY A 138 9.11 -1.48 1.05
C GLY A 138 8.92 -1.11 2.51
N TYR A 139 9.92 -0.51 3.12
CA TYR A 139 9.79 0.04 4.48
C TYR A 139 8.96 1.32 4.53
N GLY A 140 9.02 2.14 3.48
CA GLY A 140 8.16 3.31 3.33
C GLY A 140 6.66 2.96 3.34
N LEU A 141 6.28 1.78 2.87
CA LEU A 141 4.90 1.28 2.91
C LEU A 141 4.36 1.18 4.35
N MET A 142 5.20 0.87 5.32
CA MET A 142 4.80 0.81 6.73
C MET A 142 4.31 2.17 7.25
N PHE A 143 4.89 3.28 6.76
CA PHE A 143 4.39 4.62 7.06
C PHE A 143 3.01 4.87 6.47
N SER A 144 2.70 4.33 5.30
CA SER A 144 1.34 4.39 4.74
C SER A 144 0.32 3.77 5.71
N GLY A 145 0.61 2.59 6.26
CA GLY A 145 -0.22 1.97 7.29
C GLY A 145 -0.38 2.85 8.55
N LEU A 146 0.71 3.50 8.98
CA LEU A 146 0.66 4.42 10.13
C LEU A 146 -0.24 5.63 9.84
N PHE A 147 -0.17 6.21 8.64
CA PHE A 147 -1.05 7.32 8.25
C PHE A 147 -2.52 6.91 8.21
N ILE A 148 -2.82 5.68 7.75
CA ILE A 148 -4.19 5.14 7.78
C ILE A 148 -4.66 4.99 9.24
N ALA A 149 -3.85 4.39 10.11
CA ALA A 149 -4.17 4.28 11.53
C ALA A 149 -4.37 5.65 12.19
N PHE A 150 -3.51 6.61 11.88
CA PHE A 150 -3.65 7.98 12.36
C PHE A 150 -4.94 8.65 11.87
N SER A 151 -5.37 8.40 10.65
CA SER A 151 -6.63 8.91 10.11
C SER A 151 -7.82 8.33 10.88
N ILE A 152 -7.79 7.04 11.21
CA ILE A 152 -8.80 6.37 12.03
C ILE A 152 -8.84 6.99 13.44
N TRP A 153 -7.68 7.20 14.07
CA TRP A 153 -7.60 7.82 15.40
C TRP A 153 -8.14 9.24 15.39
N LYS A 154 -7.78 10.02 14.37
CA LYS A 154 -8.25 11.39 14.21
C LYS A 154 -9.77 11.42 14.00
N TYR A 155 -10.31 10.52 13.19
CA TYR A 155 -11.76 10.39 13.00
C TYR A 155 -12.46 10.13 14.32
N GLY A 156 -12.03 9.13 15.08
CA GLY A 156 -12.58 8.80 16.39
C GLY A 156 -12.48 9.95 17.38
N TYR A 157 -11.35 10.65 17.40
CA TYR A 157 -11.17 11.84 18.24
C TYR A 157 -12.13 12.97 17.86
N THR A 158 -12.29 13.24 16.59
CA THR A 158 -13.18 14.31 16.10
C THR A 158 -14.63 14.01 16.44
N LYS A 159 -15.08 12.77 16.22
CA LYS A 159 -16.43 12.32 16.53
C LYS A 159 -16.73 12.39 18.04
N TRP A 160 -15.81 11.89 18.87
CA TRP A 160 -15.93 12.01 20.32
C TRP A 160 -15.99 13.47 20.76
N ARG A 161 -15.14 14.31 20.21
CA ARG A 161 -15.09 15.75 20.56
C ARG A 161 -16.40 16.44 20.23
N ALA A 162 -16.96 16.20 19.06
CA ALA A 162 -18.26 16.73 18.67
C ALA A 162 -19.38 16.26 19.63
N ALA A 163 -19.39 14.97 20.01
CA ALA A 163 -20.35 14.44 20.96
C ALA A 163 -20.21 15.05 22.38
N VAL A 164 -19.00 15.40 22.80
CA VAL A 164 -18.76 16.12 24.09
C VAL A 164 -19.31 17.54 24.00
N ASP A 165 -19.06 18.23 22.89
CA ASP A 165 -19.52 19.62 22.70
C ASP A 165 -21.07 19.68 22.63
N GLU A 166 -21.71 18.62 22.15
CA GLU A 166 -23.17 18.45 22.15
C GLU A 166 -23.76 17.91 23.49
N GLY A 167 -22.92 17.61 24.45
CA GLY A 167 -23.34 17.01 25.73
C GLY A 167 -23.79 15.56 25.68
N LYS A 168 -23.51 14.85 24.57
CA LYS A 168 -23.90 13.46 24.34
C LYS A 168 -22.87 12.45 24.85
N ALA A 169 -21.62 12.87 25.07
CA ALA A 169 -20.55 12.02 25.56
C ALA A 169 -19.83 12.66 26.76
N PRO A 170 -19.32 11.87 27.71
CA PRO A 170 -18.53 12.41 28.81
C PRO A 170 -17.17 12.93 28.30
N PRO A 171 -16.70 14.06 28.86
CA PRO A 171 -15.37 14.56 28.56
C PRO A 171 -14.27 13.67 29.15
N GLY A 172 -13.07 13.74 28.57
CA GLY A 172 -11.90 13.04 29.04
C GLY A 172 -11.66 11.68 28.42
N PHE A 173 -10.57 11.04 28.85
CA PHE A 173 -10.07 9.80 28.24
C PHE A 173 -11.07 8.64 28.29
N ALA A 174 -11.85 8.53 29.35
CA ALA A 174 -12.86 7.49 29.47
C ALA A 174 -13.98 7.63 28.42
N GLY A 175 -14.40 8.86 28.12
CA GLY A 175 -15.36 9.12 27.05
C GLY A 175 -14.80 8.80 25.66
N TYR A 176 -13.54 9.13 25.43
CA TYR A 176 -12.86 8.76 24.19
C TYR A 176 -12.74 7.24 24.01
N LEU A 177 -12.37 6.50 25.06
CA LEU A 177 -12.33 5.04 25.01
C LEU A 177 -13.71 4.41 24.75
N GLY A 178 -14.78 5.06 25.22
CA GLY A 178 -16.15 4.56 25.02
C GLY A 178 -16.68 4.78 23.59
N LEU A 179 -16.53 5.99 23.06
CA LEU A 179 -17.12 6.39 21.78
C LEU A 179 -16.06 6.54 20.67
N GLY A 180 -14.95 7.21 20.95
CA GLY A 180 -13.98 7.57 19.92
C GLY A 180 -13.25 6.36 19.35
N VAL A 181 -12.91 5.38 20.18
CA VAL A 181 -12.15 4.21 19.76
C VAL A 181 -12.97 3.29 18.84
N SER A 182 -14.26 3.14 19.11
CA SER A 182 -15.14 2.30 18.30
C SER A 182 -15.74 3.01 17.08
N ALA A 183 -15.68 4.33 17.06
CA ALA A 183 -16.40 5.17 16.10
C ALA A 183 -16.19 4.75 14.64
N PHE A 184 -14.95 4.54 14.23
CA PHE A 184 -14.66 4.15 12.84
C PHE A 184 -15.18 2.75 12.50
N ARG A 185 -15.03 1.82 13.43
CA ARG A 185 -15.55 0.45 13.25
C ARG A 185 -17.07 0.45 13.13
N ASP A 186 -17.75 1.17 13.99
CA ASP A 186 -19.22 1.18 14.06
C ASP A 186 -19.82 1.94 12.87
N ASP A 187 -19.12 2.99 12.38
CA ASP A 187 -19.62 3.84 11.31
C ASP A 187 -19.30 3.34 9.88
N PHE A 188 -18.16 2.64 9.70
CA PHE A 188 -17.69 2.26 8.35
C PHE A 188 -17.52 0.76 8.14
N ILE A 189 -17.33 -0.03 9.20
CA ILE A 189 -17.09 -1.46 9.08
C ILE A 189 -18.35 -2.25 9.39
N ASN A 190 -19.04 -1.92 10.50
CA ASN A 190 -20.25 -2.60 10.94
C ASN A 190 -21.51 -1.87 10.45
N THR A 191 -21.55 -1.49 9.18
CA THR A 191 -22.73 -0.84 8.59
C THR A 191 -23.84 -1.84 8.32
N GLY A 192 -24.98 -1.59 8.84
CA GLY A 192 -26.35 -2.13 8.79
C GLY A 192 -26.70 -3.50 8.19
N ASP A 193 -26.04 -3.98 7.15
CA ASP A 193 -26.41 -5.22 6.43
C ASP A 193 -25.26 -6.24 6.35
N ASN A 194 -24.29 -6.17 7.24
CA ASN A 194 -23.19 -7.13 7.25
C ASN A 194 -23.58 -8.44 7.94
N ASP A 195 -23.36 -9.57 7.27
CA ASP A 195 -23.52 -10.93 7.86
C ASP A 195 -22.54 -11.19 9.01
N LEU A 196 -21.45 -10.45 9.11
CA LEU A 196 -20.39 -10.56 10.10
C LEU A 196 -20.03 -9.21 10.68
N GLU A 197 -20.33 -9.01 11.95
CA GLU A 197 -19.87 -7.84 12.69
C GLU A 197 -18.45 -8.04 13.22
N VAL A 198 -17.63 -7.01 13.05
CA VAL A 198 -16.26 -6.97 13.57
C VAL A 198 -16.29 -6.53 15.04
N GLY A 199 -15.79 -7.39 15.93
CA GLY A 199 -15.77 -7.14 17.37
C GLY A 199 -14.70 -6.13 17.80
N ARG A 200 -14.68 -5.83 19.11
CA ARG A 200 -13.71 -4.89 19.73
C ARG A 200 -12.22 -5.30 19.58
N TRP A 201 -11.94 -6.53 19.18
CA TRP A 201 -10.58 -6.97 18.89
C TRP A 201 -9.92 -6.14 17.78
N TRP A 202 -10.72 -5.64 16.83
CA TRP A 202 -10.25 -4.75 15.76
C TRP A 202 -9.74 -3.41 16.32
N ASP A 203 -10.45 -2.85 17.29
CA ASP A 203 -10.04 -1.61 17.94
C ASP A 203 -8.68 -1.79 18.63
N VAL A 204 -8.49 -2.92 19.33
CA VAL A 204 -7.22 -3.28 19.97
C VAL A 204 -6.10 -3.42 18.94
N LEU A 205 -6.39 -4.03 17.79
CA LEU A 205 -5.41 -4.14 16.71
C LEU A 205 -4.95 -2.78 16.20
N ILE A 206 -5.89 -1.87 15.90
CA ILE A 206 -5.56 -0.56 15.30
C ILE A 206 -4.95 0.41 16.31
N TYR A 207 -5.43 0.41 17.57
CA TYR A 207 -5.00 1.39 18.56
C TYR A 207 -3.80 0.95 19.40
N ILE A 208 -3.55 -0.35 19.51
CA ILE A 208 -2.49 -0.89 20.38
C ILE A 208 -1.50 -1.75 19.58
N ALA A 209 -1.98 -2.83 18.98
CA ALA A 209 -1.09 -3.82 18.36
C ALA A 209 -0.32 -3.22 17.17
N PHE A 210 -1.01 -2.52 16.28
CA PHE A 210 -0.40 -1.94 15.08
C PHE A 210 0.70 -0.91 15.42
N PRO A 211 0.49 0.12 16.28
CA PRO A 211 1.56 1.04 16.66
C PRO A 211 2.76 0.34 17.30
N ILE A 212 2.51 -0.61 18.21
CA ILE A 212 3.61 -1.35 18.85
C ILE A 212 4.41 -2.12 17.79
N LEU A 213 3.74 -2.87 16.92
CA LEU A 213 4.40 -3.62 15.84
C LEU A 213 5.16 -2.68 14.90
N PHE A 214 4.58 -1.55 14.53
CA PHE A 214 5.24 -0.54 13.70
C PHE A 214 6.57 -0.08 14.33
N PHE A 215 6.53 0.35 15.59
CA PHE A 215 7.74 0.84 16.26
C PHE A 215 8.77 -0.26 16.50
N VAL A 216 8.34 -1.47 16.86
CA VAL A 216 9.25 -2.63 17.03
C VAL A 216 9.92 -2.97 15.71
N LEU A 217 9.18 -3.04 14.61
CA LEU A 217 9.73 -3.35 13.29
C LEU A 217 10.66 -2.25 12.79
N MET A 218 10.30 -0.98 12.97
CA MET A 218 11.16 0.14 12.61
C MET A 218 12.46 0.16 13.43
N ALA A 219 12.36 -0.06 14.74
CA ALA A 219 13.53 -0.11 15.61
C ALA A 219 14.44 -1.29 15.23
N SER A 220 13.87 -2.47 14.96
CA SER A 220 14.61 -3.64 14.50
C SER A 220 15.32 -3.37 13.16
N TYR A 221 14.59 -2.78 12.20
CA TYR A 221 15.14 -2.43 10.90
C TYR A 221 16.30 -1.44 11.00
N PHE A 222 16.14 -0.34 11.74
CA PHE A 222 17.21 0.62 11.93
C PHE A 222 18.42 0.04 12.68
N SER A 223 18.17 -0.80 13.68
CA SER A 223 19.23 -1.49 14.41
C SER A 223 20.03 -2.42 13.51
N ASP A 224 19.35 -3.19 12.66
CA ASP A 224 19.97 -4.09 11.70
C ASP A 224 20.79 -3.31 10.65
N MET A 225 20.22 -2.26 10.09
CA MET A 225 20.89 -1.38 9.14
C MET A 225 22.17 -0.77 9.73
N ILE A 226 22.11 -0.27 10.97
CA ILE A 226 23.28 0.34 11.65
C ILE A 226 24.35 -0.71 11.95
N ALA A 227 23.94 -1.94 12.31
CA ALA A 227 24.88 -3.00 12.67
C ALA A 227 25.55 -3.65 11.45
N ASN A 228 24.82 -3.83 10.36
CA ASN A 228 25.24 -4.71 9.26
C ASN A 228 25.55 -3.96 7.96
N THR A 229 25.24 -2.67 7.84
CA THR A 229 25.53 -1.90 6.61
C THR A 229 26.81 -1.09 6.80
N PRO A 230 27.91 -1.38 6.06
CA PRO A 230 29.11 -0.56 6.08
C PRO A 230 28.80 0.88 5.64
N ASN A 231 29.37 1.86 6.34
CA ASN A 231 29.18 3.29 6.00
C ASN A 231 27.70 3.69 5.87
N VAL A 232 26.88 3.23 6.81
CA VAL A 232 25.40 3.42 6.79
C VAL A 232 24.98 4.89 6.68
N TRP A 233 25.79 5.82 7.16
CA TRP A 233 25.55 7.26 7.12
C TRP A 233 26.19 7.98 5.92
N ASP A 234 26.92 7.27 5.06
CA ASP A 234 27.50 7.85 3.86
C ASP A 234 26.43 8.07 2.79
N PRO A 235 26.22 9.32 2.32
CA PRO A 235 25.24 9.61 1.25
C PRO A 235 25.60 8.96 -0.09
N SER A 236 26.84 8.53 -0.27
CA SER A 236 27.27 7.81 -1.47
C SER A 236 26.88 6.34 -1.46
N ASN A 237 26.50 5.81 -0.29
CA ASN A 237 26.03 4.42 -0.18
C ASN A 237 24.54 4.33 -0.52
N PRO A 238 24.16 3.75 -1.68
CA PRO A 238 22.76 3.69 -2.09
C PRO A 238 21.87 2.81 -1.18
N LYS A 239 22.48 1.91 -0.40
CA LYS A 239 21.81 1.10 0.64
C LYS A 239 21.94 1.72 2.03
N GLY A 240 22.50 2.92 2.14
CA GLY A 240 22.70 3.62 3.41
C GLY A 240 21.41 4.22 3.97
N LEU A 241 21.32 4.28 5.30
CA LEU A 241 20.18 4.88 6.01
C LEU A 241 20.01 6.36 5.67
N SER A 242 21.09 7.08 5.40
CA SER A 242 21.07 8.49 4.98
C SER A 242 20.24 8.70 3.70
N ILE A 243 20.39 7.83 2.69
CA ILE A 243 19.64 7.90 1.44
C ILE A 243 18.16 7.58 1.68
N ILE A 244 17.87 6.56 2.47
CA ILE A 244 16.49 6.18 2.81
C ILE A 244 15.77 7.34 3.51
N LEU A 245 16.41 7.90 4.54
CA LEU A 245 15.86 9.04 5.30
C LEU A 245 15.72 10.30 4.42
N LEU A 246 16.66 10.53 3.51
CA LEU A 246 16.57 11.63 2.55
C LEU A 246 15.33 11.48 1.66
N PHE A 247 15.11 10.32 1.05
CA PHE A 247 13.94 10.07 0.21
C PHE A 247 12.64 10.22 1.00
N TRP A 248 12.54 9.63 2.18
CA TRP A 248 11.35 9.78 3.02
C TRP A 248 11.13 11.24 3.45
N GLY A 249 12.20 11.96 3.77
CA GLY A 249 12.14 13.38 4.10
C GLY A 249 11.66 14.24 2.94
N VAL A 250 12.16 13.99 1.73
CA VAL A 250 11.73 14.69 0.51
C VAL A 250 10.24 14.42 0.22
N VAL A 251 9.80 13.17 0.31
CA VAL A 251 8.39 12.80 0.10
C VAL A 251 7.50 13.44 1.14
N ALA A 252 7.88 13.38 2.42
CA ALA A 252 7.14 14.04 3.49
C ALA A 252 7.06 15.57 3.29
N ALA A 253 8.17 16.20 2.90
CA ALA A 253 8.21 17.63 2.60
C ALA A 253 7.31 17.99 1.41
N LEU A 254 7.29 17.18 0.36
CA LEU A 254 6.39 17.36 -0.78
C LEU A 254 4.91 17.24 -0.35
N PHE A 255 4.55 16.23 0.44
CA PHE A 255 3.19 16.11 0.95
C PHE A 255 2.79 17.30 1.81
N ILE A 256 3.66 17.78 2.70
CA ILE A 256 3.38 18.95 3.52
C ILE A 256 3.22 20.21 2.65
N ALA A 257 4.10 20.41 1.67
CA ALA A 257 4.07 21.57 0.78
C ALA A 257 2.83 21.57 -0.12
N LEU A 258 2.43 20.41 -0.61
CA LEU A 258 1.28 20.25 -1.50
C LEU A 258 -0.05 20.11 -0.75
N ASN A 259 -0.03 19.86 0.57
CA ASN A 259 -1.21 19.57 1.37
C ASN A 259 -2.32 20.63 1.21
N ARG A 260 -1.96 21.92 1.28
CA ARG A 260 -2.93 23.00 1.10
C ARG A 260 -3.57 23.02 -0.30
N LYS A 261 -2.80 22.65 -1.35
CA LYS A 261 -3.30 22.58 -2.72
C LYS A 261 -4.18 21.34 -2.95
N LEU A 262 -3.85 20.24 -2.27
CA LEU A 262 -4.62 18.99 -2.34
C LEU A 262 -5.97 19.15 -1.64
N ILE A 263 -6.00 19.78 -0.46
CA ILE A 263 -7.23 20.02 0.30
C ILE A 263 -8.11 21.10 -0.35
N ALA A 264 -7.51 22.14 -0.93
CA ALA A 264 -8.25 23.24 -1.54
C ALA A 264 -8.92 22.91 -2.89
N ARG A 265 -8.64 21.72 -3.45
CA ARG A 265 -9.36 21.24 -4.63
C ARG A 265 -10.60 20.51 -4.17
N PRO A 266 -11.81 20.95 -4.58
CA PRO A 266 -13.03 20.19 -4.25
C PRO A 266 -12.88 18.77 -4.82
N LEU A 267 -13.10 17.77 -3.98
CA LEU A 267 -13.15 16.36 -4.35
C LEU A 267 -14.19 16.13 -5.49
N TYR A 268 -15.15 17.02 -5.61
CA TYR A 268 -16.23 16.97 -6.59
C TYR A 268 -16.20 18.24 -7.44
N ARG A 269 -15.47 18.20 -8.54
CA ARG A 269 -15.36 19.33 -9.46
C ARG A 269 -16.70 19.68 -10.14
N ASN A 270 -17.65 18.77 -10.13
CA ASN A 270 -18.96 18.91 -10.78
C ASN A 270 -20.12 19.01 -9.79
N VAL A 271 -19.86 19.25 -8.50
CA VAL A 271 -20.93 19.49 -7.52
C VAL A 271 -21.55 20.85 -7.82
N PRO A 272 -22.87 20.94 -8.12
CA PRO A 272 -23.55 22.22 -8.29
C PRO A 272 -23.40 23.10 -7.05
N GLU A 273 -23.30 24.42 -7.24
CA GLU A 273 -23.09 25.40 -6.14
C GLU A 273 -24.06 25.25 -4.95
N GLY A 274 -25.24 24.65 -5.14
CA GLY A 274 -26.18 24.38 -4.05
C GLY A 274 -25.93 23.11 -3.24
N ALA A 275 -25.15 22.16 -3.76
CA ALA A 275 -24.89 20.90 -3.08
C ALA A 275 -23.68 20.98 -2.13
N GLU A 276 -22.79 21.96 -2.30
CA GLU A 276 -21.71 22.22 -1.33
C GLU A 276 -22.26 22.67 0.03
N ALA A 277 -23.36 23.42 0.03
CA ALA A 277 -24.01 23.86 1.25
C ALA A 277 -24.67 22.69 2.02
N ASP A 278 -25.26 21.74 1.32
CA ASP A 278 -25.86 20.53 1.91
C ASP A 278 -24.82 19.58 2.51
N ILE A 279 -23.65 19.46 1.86
CA ILE A 279 -22.56 18.62 2.39
C ILE A 279 -21.92 19.24 3.64
N SER A 280 -21.86 20.58 3.72
CA SER A 280 -21.32 21.28 4.89
C SER A 280 -22.27 21.25 6.10
N GLU A 281 -23.54 21.04 5.89
CA GLU A 281 -24.60 20.92 6.91
C GLU A 281 -24.80 19.47 7.39
N LEU A 282 -24.11 18.49 6.79
CA LEU A 282 -24.22 17.11 7.21
C LEU A 282 -23.67 16.92 8.64
N PRO A 283 -24.50 16.53 9.59
CA PRO A 283 -24.00 16.18 10.91
C PRO A 283 -23.02 15.03 10.77
N GLY A 284 -21.87 15.11 11.46
CA GLY A 284 -20.75 14.18 11.33
C GLY A 284 -20.99 12.73 11.78
N GLY A 285 -22.13 12.16 11.45
CA GLY A 285 -22.49 10.76 11.62
C GLY A 285 -22.37 10.02 10.29
N SER A 286 -21.63 8.91 10.28
CA SER A 286 -21.24 8.19 9.06
C SER A 286 -22.42 7.51 8.35
N ASP A 287 -23.39 6.98 9.08
CA ASP A 287 -24.58 6.37 8.47
C ASP A 287 -25.43 7.39 7.75
N GLN A 288 -25.47 8.62 8.26
CA GLN A 288 -26.03 9.75 7.56
C GLN A 288 -25.16 10.19 6.39
N LEU A 289 -23.83 10.15 6.50
CA LEU A 289 -22.90 10.53 5.43
C LEU A 289 -22.96 9.54 4.26
N ILE A 290 -22.99 8.25 4.52
CA ILE A 290 -23.07 7.21 3.48
C ILE A 290 -24.47 7.16 2.87
N GLY A 291 -25.52 7.22 3.69
CA GLY A 291 -26.89 7.32 3.22
C GLY A 291 -27.14 8.61 2.43
N GLN A 292 -26.68 9.74 2.95
CA GLN A 292 -26.84 11.03 2.29
C GLN A 292 -25.91 11.24 1.10
N VAL A 293 -24.70 10.66 1.08
CA VAL A 293 -23.89 10.60 -0.14
C VAL A 293 -24.57 9.72 -1.19
N GLY A 294 -25.20 8.62 -0.79
CA GLY A 294 -26.07 7.83 -1.66
C GLY A 294 -27.27 8.60 -2.16
N ASP A 295 -27.97 9.31 -1.29
CA ASP A 295 -29.13 10.16 -1.62
C ASP A 295 -28.73 11.41 -2.40
N VAL A 296 -27.58 11.99 -2.11
CA VAL A 296 -26.99 13.09 -2.88
C VAL A 296 -26.56 12.61 -4.27
N ILE A 297 -25.92 11.46 -4.40
CA ILE A 297 -25.59 10.85 -5.70
C ILE A 297 -26.86 10.52 -6.48
N ALA A 298 -27.88 9.93 -5.84
CA ALA A 298 -29.19 9.68 -6.44
C ALA A 298 -29.92 10.99 -6.81
N GLY A 299 -29.79 12.04 -5.99
CA GLY A 299 -30.27 13.39 -6.28
C GLY A 299 -29.54 14.07 -7.45
N PHE A 300 -28.24 13.79 -7.62
CA PHE A 300 -27.45 14.27 -8.76
C PHE A 300 -27.82 13.59 -10.08
N GLU A 301 -28.21 12.33 -10.08
CA GLU A 301 -28.76 11.68 -11.27
C GLU A 301 -30.01 12.37 -11.79
N HIS A 302 -30.78 13.02 -10.91
CA HIS A 302 -31.96 13.81 -11.29
C HIS A 302 -31.68 15.27 -11.63
N LEU A 303 -30.47 15.80 -11.31
CA LEU A 303 -30.11 17.18 -11.52
C LEU A 303 -29.13 17.40 -12.70
N THR A 304 -28.63 16.33 -13.30
CA THR A 304 -27.74 16.46 -14.46
C THR A 304 -28.54 16.84 -15.71
N PRO A 305 -28.13 17.87 -16.47
CA PRO A 305 -28.80 18.29 -17.70
C PRO A 305 -28.82 17.23 -18.81
N ILE A 306 -28.17 16.11 -18.61
CA ILE A 306 -28.09 15.00 -19.57
C ILE A 306 -29.46 14.33 -19.77
N ASP A 307 -30.33 14.36 -18.75
CA ASP A 307 -31.68 13.77 -18.86
C ASP A 307 -32.68 14.67 -19.58
N ALA A 308 -32.36 15.95 -19.74
CA ALA A 308 -33.22 16.88 -20.48
C ALA A 308 -33.00 16.85 -22.01
N GLU A 309 -31.82 16.39 -22.48
CA GLU A 309 -31.53 16.27 -23.92
C GLU A 309 -31.79 14.87 -24.51
N LEU A 310 -32.00 13.85 -23.66
CA LEU A 310 -32.33 12.49 -24.11
C LEU A 310 -33.83 12.16 -24.04
N ALA A 311 -34.66 13.10 -23.60
CA ALA A 311 -36.13 12.95 -23.50
C ALA A 311 -36.88 13.67 -24.64
N ASP A 312 -36.20 14.30 -25.58
CA ASP A 312 -36.73 14.79 -26.87
C ASP A 312 -36.06 13.97 -28.01
#